data_b99ea5c413d57650346d7c627750bc6a
#
_entry.id   b99ea5c413d57650346d7c627750bc6a
#
_cell.length_a   1.000
_cell.length_b   1.000
_cell.length_c   1.000
_cell.angle_alpha   90.00
_cell.angle_beta   90.00
_cell.angle_gamma   90.00
#
_symmetry.space_group_name_H-M   'P 1'
#
loop_
_entity.id
_entity.type
_entity.pdbx_description
1 polymer ?
#
loop_
_entity_poly.entity_id
_entity_poly.type
_entity_poly.pdbx_seq_one_letter_code
_entity_poly.pdbx_strand_id
1 'polypeptide(L)'
;MILDVLIFAAHPDDAELSMGGTIAKLTSAGMKVGIIDLSKGELGTRGSAETRKKEAQNAGEILRIDVRENLELKDGSLKFNDEYLRKIISRIRKYQPKIIFAPYFNDRHPDHIGTSQLVKEAMFFSGLAKINTEDNERIQMPFRPQKLFYYMQTYEFKPAFVVDISNFFETKMKAVKAYDTQFHNPESKEPETFISQPIFLKYLEARAVSYGFKIGKEYGEAFYCEEELEFDLIGLLKSAEKK
;
A
#
# COMPACT_ATOMS: atom_id res chain seq x y z
N MET A 1 -3.72 19.36 1.83
CA MET A 1 -4.16 18.61 0.61
C MET A 1 -5.07 17.49 1.08
N ILE A 2 -6.22 17.29 0.45
CA ILE A 2 -7.12 16.15 0.70
C ILE A 2 -6.80 15.08 -0.33
N LEU A 3 -6.74 13.81 0.08
CA LEU A 3 -6.47 12.66 -0.78
C LEU A 3 -7.75 11.83 -0.99
N ASP A 4 -7.86 11.15 -2.14
CA ASP A 4 -8.91 10.15 -2.35
C ASP A 4 -8.51 8.82 -1.67
N VAL A 5 -7.24 8.46 -1.77
CA VAL A 5 -6.69 7.20 -1.25
C VAL A 5 -5.41 7.45 -0.47
N LEU A 6 -5.31 6.82 0.71
CA LEU A 6 -4.09 6.79 1.52
C LEU A 6 -3.68 5.33 1.78
N ILE A 7 -2.43 5.03 1.48
CA ILE A 7 -1.87 3.68 1.59
C ILE A 7 -0.84 3.70 2.70
N PHE A 8 -0.98 2.80 3.66
CA PHE A 8 0.02 2.58 4.69
C PHE A 8 0.84 1.34 4.37
N ALA A 9 2.15 1.48 4.39
CA ALA A 9 3.11 0.42 4.16
C ALA A 9 4.00 0.24 5.39
N ALA A 10 4.39 -0.98 5.72
CA ALA A 10 5.34 -1.22 6.80
C ALA A 10 6.72 -0.68 6.42
N HIS A 11 7.13 -0.98 5.19
CA HIS A 11 8.43 -0.61 4.62
C HIS A 11 8.25 0.05 3.24
N PRO A 12 9.23 0.86 2.81
CA PRO A 12 9.28 1.33 1.42
C PRO A 12 9.48 0.12 0.49
N ASP A 13 8.60 -0.09 -0.45
CA ASP A 13 8.41 -1.12 -1.47
C ASP A 13 7.11 -1.94 -1.34
N ASP A 14 6.55 -2.09 -0.14
CA ASP A 14 5.36 -2.92 0.13
C ASP A 14 4.16 -2.54 -0.76
N ALA A 15 3.87 -1.25 -0.87
CA ALA A 15 2.75 -0.75 -1.65
C ALA A 15 2.94 -1.03 -3.14
N GLU A 16 4.13 -0.83 -3.67
CA GLU A 16 4.47 -1.07 -5.06
C GLU A 16 4.37 -2.55 -5.42
N LEU A 17 4.92 -3.42 -4.56
CA LEU A 17 4.88 -4.87 -4.72
C LEU A 17 3.45 -5.42 -4.76
N SER A 18 2.59 -4.85 -3.93
CA SER A 18 1.26 -5.41 -3.68
C SER A 18 0.18 -4.79 -4.54
N MET A 19 0.23 -3.46 -4.74
CA MET A 19 -0.84 -2.72 -5.42
C MET A 19 -0.35 -1.62 -6.38
N GLY A 20 0.89 -1.70 -6.84
CA GLY A 20 1.47 -0.70 -7.75
C GLY A 20 0.68 -0.48 -9.04
N GLY A 21 0.05 -1.53 -9.58
CA GLY A 21 -0.84 -1.41 -10.75
C GLY A 21 -2.14 -0.67 -10.44
N THR A 22 -2.73 -0.93 -9.27
CA THR A 22 -3.90 -0.21 -8.77
C THR A 22 -3.57 1.26 -8.52
N ILE A 23 -2.41 1.56 -7.92
CA ILE A 23 -1.94 2.94 -7.71
C ILE A 23 -1.83 3.65 -9.06
N ALA A 24 -1.13 3.07 -10.04
CA ALA A 24 -0.98 3.65 -11.38
C ALA A 24 -2.33 3.87 -12.08
N LYS A 25 -3.28 2.96 -11.90
CA LYS A 25 -4.63 3.11 -12.42
C LYS A 25 -5.38 4.27 -11.77
N LEU A 26 -5.31 4.41 -10.45
CA LEU A 26 -5.95 5.49 -9.69
C LEU A 26 -5.38 6.85 -10.10
N THR A 27 -4.06 7.00 -10.11
CA THR A 27 -3.40 8.26 -10.48
C THR A 27 -3.66 8.64 -11.94
N SER A 28 -3.72 7.66 -12.87
CA SER A 28 -4.08 7.90 -14.27
C SER A 28 -5.53 8.36 -14.44
N ALA A 29 -6.41 8.00 -13.53
CA ALA A 29 -7.79 8.46 -13.47
C ALA A 29 -7.96 9.84 -12.77
N GLY A 30 -6.86 10.48 -12.37
CA GLY A 30 -6.86 11.78 -11.70
C GLY A 30 -7.20 11.73 -10.21
N MET A 31 -7.21 10.52 -9.60
CA MET A 31 -7.38 10.38 -8.16
C MET A 31 -6.11 10.80 -7.42
N LYS A 32 -6.26 11.47 -6.29
CA LYS A 32 -5.16 11.88 -5.42
C LYS A 32 -4.78 10.74 -4.49
N VAL A 33 -3.55 10.27 -4.63
CA VAL A 33 -3.04 9.09 -3.92
C VAL A 33 -1.82 9.46 -3.08
N GLY A 34 -1.78 8.99 -1.83
CA GLY A 34 -0.62 9.10 -0.96
C GLY A 34 -0.17 7.76 -0.41
N ILE A 35 1.13 7.63 -0.15
CA ILE A 35 1.75 6.50 0.54
C ILE A 35 2.41 7.01 1.82
N ILE A 36 2.15 6.32 2.93
CA ILE A 36 2.82 6.53 4.22
C ILE A 36 3.58 5.25 4.55
N ASP A 37 4.90 5.30 4.43
CA ASP A 37 5.77 4.24 4.94
C ASP A 37 5.91 4.39 6.46
N LEU A 38 5.72 3.32 7.23
CA LEU A 38 5.82 3.39 8.68
C LEU A 38 7.27 3.43 9.15
N SER A 39 8.15 2.61 8.57
CA SER A 39 9.57 2.56 8.88
C SER A 39 10.44 2.92 7.66
N LYS A 40 11.73 3.07 7.88
CA LYS A 40 12.70 3.28 6.79
C LYS A 40 13.20 1.95 6.20
N GLY A 41 12.80 0.81 6.78
CA GLY A 41 13.35 -0.50 6.43
C GLY A 41 14.81 -0.64 6.81
N GLU A 42 15.24 0.00 7.91
CA GLU A 42 16.64 0.12 8.33
C GLU A 42 17.27 -1.19 8.81
N LEU A 43 16.47 -2.20 9.10
CA LEU A 43 16.94 -3.57 9.37
C LEU A 43 17.09 -4.41 8.11
N GLY A 44 16.78 -3.86 6.94
CA GLY A 44 16.94 -4.55 5.66
C GLY A 44 18.38 -4.97 5.42
N THR A 45 18.56 -6.20 4.91
CA THR A 45 19.89 -6.77 4.63
C THR A 45 20.63 -6.04 3.52
N ARG A 46 19.88 -5.38 2.60
CA ARG A 46 20.42 -4.78 1.39
C ARG A 46 20.08 -3.29 1.32
N GLY A 47 21.03 -2.52 0.78
CA GLY A 47 20.92 -1.06 0.70
C GLY A 47 21.04 -0.37 2.06
N SER A 48 20.80 0.92 2.08
CA SER A 48 20.74 1.77 3.28
C SER A 48 19.40 2.48 3.35
N ALA A 49 19.05 3.03 4.50
CA ALA A 49 17.85 3.85 4.67
C ALA A 49 17.82 5.04 3.70
N GLU A 50 18.98 5.66 3.43
CA GLU A 50 19.13 6.77 2.49
C GLU A 50 18.90 6.33 1.04
N THR A 51 19.45 5.16 0.66
CA THR A 51 19.24 4.59 -0.67
C THR A 51 17.79 4.24 -0.86
N ARG A 52 17.18 3.53 0.11
CA ARG A 52 15.75 3.20 0.07
C ARG A 52 14.84 4.43 -0.03
N LYS A 53 15.19 5.51 0.65
CA LYS A 53 14.44 6.77 0.53
C LYS A 53 14.44 7.31 -0.90
N LYS A 54 15.59 7.28 -1.59
CA LYS A 54 15.70 7.70 -3.00
C LYS A 54 14.91 6.77 -3.92
N GLU A 55 15.04 5.46 -3.72
CA GLU A 55 14.30 4.44 -4.47
C GLU A 55 12.78 4.63 -4.31
N ALA A 56 12.32 4.88 -3.08
CA ALA A 56 10.92 5.17 -2.79
C ALA A 56 10.42 6.45 -3.49
N GLN A 57 11.25 7.51 -3.54
CA GLN A 57 10.92 8.73 -4.28
C GLN A 57 10.78 8.44 -5.78
N ASN A 58 11.75 7.74 -6.38
CA ASN A 58 11.71 7.36 -7.79
C ASN A 58 10.48 6.50 -8.12
N ALA A 59 10.15 5.52 -7.27
CA ALA A 59 8.96 4.71 -7.43
C ALA A 59 7.67 5.56 -7.36
N GLY A 60 7.62 6.52 -6.42
CA GLY A 60 6.52 7.46 -6.30
C GLY A 60 6.33 8.34 -7.53
N GLU A 61 7.41 8.81 -8.15
CA GLU A 61 7.38 9.58 -9.40
C GLU A 61 6.86 8.73 -10.58
N ILE A 62 7.30 7.48 -10.69
CA ILE A 62 6.81 6.54 -11.71
C ILE A 62 5.31 6.30 -11.55
N LEU A 63 4.83 6.14 -10.32
CA LEU A 63 3.40 5.94 -10.00
C LEU A 63 2.60 7.24 -9.99
N ARG A 64 3.26 8.41 -10.09
CA ARG A 64 2.65 9.75 -10.05
C ARG A 64 1.78 9.99 -8.80
N ILE A 65 2.25 9.53 -7.65
CA ILE A 65 1.55 9.77 -6.39
C ILE A 65 1.71 11.22 -5.93
N ASP A 66 0.72 11.76 -5.22
CA ASP A 66 0.72 13.15 -4.74
C ASP A 66 1.52 13.34 -3.47
N VAL A 67 1.59 12.32 -2.63
CA VAL A 67 2.24 12.36 -1.31
C VAL A 67 3.02 11.08 -1.05
N ARG A 68 4.25 11.22 -0.58
CA ARG A 68 4.97 10.15 0.10
C ARG A 68 5.62 10.68 1.38
N GLU A 69 5.25 10.12 2.51
CA GLU A 69 5.86 10.41 3.81
C GLU A 69 6.38 9.11 4.44
N ASN A 70 7.39 9.25 5.32
CA ASN A 70 7.84 8.16 6.17
C ASN A 70 7.67 8.60 7.63
N LEU A 71 7.08 7.76 8.49
CA LEU A 71 6.86 8.06 9.89
C LEU A 71 8.08 7.83 10.76
N GLU A 72 9.12 7.23 10.20
CA GLU A 72 10.37 6.91 10.88
C GLU A 72 10.17 6.10 12.18
N LEU A 73 9.18 5.20 12.16
CA LEU A 73 8.98 4.27 13.25
C LEU A 73 10.06 3.19 13.20
N LYS A 74 10.31 2.56 14.35
CA LYS A 74 11.38 1.57 14.48
C LYS A 74 11.05 0.31 13.69
N ASP A 75 11.87 -0.02 12.71
CA ASP A 75 11.81 -1.26 11.93
C ASP A 75 11.95 -2.51 12.85
N GLY A 76 11.26 -3.59 12.51
CA GLY A 76 11.20 -4.81 13.33
C GLY A 76 10.37 -4.67 14.62
N SER A 77 9.66 -3.54 14.82
CA SER A 77 8.94 -3.24 16.05
C SER A 77 7.61 -2.53 15.83
N LEU A 78 6.98 -2.72 14.67
CA LEU A 78 5.70 -2.10 14.34
C LEU A 78 4.55 -2.84 15.08
N LYS A 79 4.51 -2.67 16.41
CA LYS A 79 3.47 -3.21 17.28
C LYS A 79 2.65 -2.08 17.87
N PHE A 80 1.49 -2.44 18.44
CA PHE A 80 0.65 -1.47 19.13
C PHE A 80 1.46 -0.63 20.11
N ASN A 81 1.37 0.69 19.93
CA ASN A 81 2.03 1.70 20.72
C ASN A 81 1.22 3.00 20.56
N ASP A 82 0.89 3.69 21.66
CA ASP A 82 0.06 4.90 21.62
C ASP A 82 0.70 6.03 20.80
N GLU A 83 2.03 6.17 20.84
CA GLU A 83 2.76 7.12 20.00
C GLU A 83 2.60 6.81 18.52
N TYR A 84 2.79 5.54 18.11
CA TYR A 84 2.66 5.10 16.73
C TYR A 84 1.23 5.28 16.22
N LEU A 85 0.26 4.88 17.06
CA LEU A 85 -1.16 5.06 16.77
C LEU A 85 -1.50 6.54 16.51
N ARG A 86 -1.03 7.47 17.37
CA ARG A 86 -1.27 8.91 17.19
C ARG A 86 -0.61 9.46 15.93
N LYS A 87 0.57 9.01 15.56
CA LYS A 87 1.23 9.40 14.31
C LYS A 87 0.38 9.00 13.09
N ILE A 88 -0.18 7.79 13.09
CA ILE A 88 -1.05 7.31 12.00
C ILE A 88 -2.37 8.10 11.98
N ILE A 89 -3.02 8.29 13.14
CA ILE A 89 -4.23 9.12 13.27
C ILE A 89 -3.99 10.53 12.72
N SER A 90 -2.85 11.14 13.06
CA SER A 90 -2.50 12.47 12.56
C SER A 90 -2.43 12.51 11.04
N ARG A 91 -1.91 11.48 10.37
CA ARG A 91 -1.87 11.42 8.91
C ARG A 91 -3.24 11.20 8.29
N ILE A 92 -4.09 10.36 8.89
CA ILE A 92 -5.49 10.19 8.46
C ILE A 92 -6.24 11.52 8.53
N ARG A 93 -6.12 12.26 9.63
CA ARG A 93 -6.77 13.56 9.80
C ARG A 93 -6.19 14.67 8.92
N LYS A 94 -4.89 14.62 8.66
CA LYS A 94 -4.22 15.58 7.77
C LYS A 94 -4.68 15.45 6.33
N TYR A 95 -4.78 14.22 5.84
CA TYR A 95 -5.07 13.94 4.44
C TYR A 95 -6.53 13.60 4.15
N GLN A 96 -7.32 13.31 5.15
CA GLN A 96 -8.77 13.04 5.07
C GLN A 96 -9.14 12.09 3.90
N PRO A 97 -8.50 10.91 3.76
CA PRO A 97 -8.73 10.03 2.62
C PRO A 97 -10.12 9.39 2.69
N LYS A 98 -10.75 9.19 1.52
CA LYS A 98 -12.01 8.43 1.44
C LYS A 98 -11.77 6.97 1.77
N ILE A 99 -10.66 6.40 1.25
CA ILE A 99 -10.31 4.98 1.36
C ILE A 99 -8.88 4.86 1.90
N ILE A 100 -8.68 3.89 2.77
CA ILE A 100 -7.36 3.49 3.25
C ILE A 100 -7.03 2.09 2.74
N PHE A 101 -5.75 1.86 2.41
CA PHE A 101 -5.18 0.53 2.21
C PHE A 101 -4.09 0.26 3.24
N ALA A 102 -4.00 -1.00 3.69
CA ALA A 102 -2.99 -1.50 4.62
C ALA A 102 -2.56 -2.93 4.21
N PRO A 103 -1.43 -3.45 4.73
CA PRO A 103 -1.08 -4.85 4.56
C PRO A 103 -2.16 -5.77 5.13
N TYR A 104 -2.31 -6.97 4.56
CA TYR A 104 -3.21 -7.97 5.12
C TYR A 104 -2.74 -8.41 6.51
N PHE A 105 -3.67 -8.62 7.43
CA PHE A 105 -3.40 -8.89 8.86
C PHE A 105 -2.85 -10.29 9.15
N ASN A 106 -2.75 -11.17 8.17
CA ASN A 106 -2.09 -12.45 8.27
C ASN A 106 -0.99 -12.53 7.21
N ASP A 107 0.26 -12.37 7.63
CA ASP A 107 1.42 -12.37 6.76
C ASP A 107 2.63 -13.01 7.45
N ARG A 108 3.66 -13.32 6.67
CA ARG A 108 4.93 -13.84 7.16
C ARG A 108 5.71 -12.82 7.98
N HIS A 109 5.64 -11.53 7.58
CA HIS A 109 6.44 -10.49 8.22
C HIS A 109 5.70 -9.89 9.42
N PRO A 110 6.28 -9.91 10.65
CA PRO A 110 5.62 -9.37 11.83
C PRO A 110 5.20 -7.90 11.69
N ASP A 111 6.00 -7.08 11.01
CA ASP A 111 5.69 -5.66 10.81
C ASP A 111 4.51 -5.43 9.87
N HIS A 112 4.26 -6.31 8.89
CA HIS A 112 3.05 -6.24 8.07
C HIS A 112 1.80 -6.45 8.93
N ILE A 113 1.84 -7.47 9.82
CA ILE A 113 0.76 -7.76 10.76
C ILE A 113 0.54 -6.58 11.70
N GLY A 114 1.63 -6.05 12.28
CA GLY A 114 1.58 -4.91 13.20
C GLY A 114 1.07 -3.64 12.54
N THR A 115 1.51 -3.35 11.31
CA THR A 115 1.01 -2.21 10.50
C THR A 115 -0.48 -2.34 10.24
N SER A 116 -0.93 -3.53 9.85
CA SER A 116 -2.35 -3.80 9.63
C SER A 116 -3.20 -3.47 10.85
N GLN A 117 -2.79 -3.95 12.02
CA GLN A 117 -3.49 -3.71 13.28
C GLN A 117 -3.48 -2.23 13.66
N LEU A 118 -2.31 -1.58 13.61
CA LEU A 118 -2.17 -0.16 13.93
C LEU A 118 -3.06 0.71 13.03
N VAL A 119 -3.11 0.43 11.73
CA VAL A 119 -3.92 1.20 10.77
C VAL A 119 -5.42 0.97 11.00
N LYS A 120 -5.84 -0.26 11.27
CA LYS A 120 -7.24 -0.58 11.61
C LYS A 120 -7.71 0.18 12.85
N GLU A 121 -6.91 0.17 13.90
CA GLU A 121 -7.22 0.91 15.14
C GLU A 121 -7.20 2.41 14.91
N ALA A 122 -6.18 2.92 14.19
CA ALA A 122 -6.07 4.34 13.85
C ALA A 122 -7.26 4.85 13.05
N MET A 123 -7.77 4.06 12.10
CA MET A 123 -8.97 4.39 11.34
C MET A 123 -10.18 4.59 12.26
N PHE A 124 -10.37 3.70 13.24
CA PHE A 124 -11.46 3.85 14.21
C PHE A 124 -11.27 5.10 15.09
N PHE A 125 -10.09 5.25 15.69
CA PHE A 125 -9.80 6.32 16.65
C PHE A 125 -9.70 7.70 15.98
N SER A 126 -9.35 7.79 14.71
CA SER A 126 -9.27 9.07 13.99
C SER A 126 -10.62 9.81 13.92
N GLY A 127 -11.74 9.08 14.01
CA GLY A 127 -13.08 9.64 14.06
C GLY A 127 -13.53 10.12 15.46
N LEU A 128 -12.74 9.88 16.53
CA LEU A 128 -13.13 10.22 17.88
C LEU A 128 -12.67 11.63 18.27
N ALA A 129 -13.62 12.50 18.68
CA ALA A 129 -13.33 13.89 19.04
C ALA A 129 -12.41 14.04 20.26
N LYS A 130 -12.41 13.05 21.18
CA LYS A 130 -11.60 13.10 22.41
C LYS A 130 -10.15 12.63 22.20
N ILE A 131 -9.82 12.09 21.04
CA ILE A 131 -8.43 11.78 20.69
C ILE A 131 -7.81 13.04 20.09
N ASN A 132 -6.87 13.65 20.80
CA ASN A 132 -6.19 14.86 20.35
C ASN A 132 -4.98 14.48 19.49
N THR A 133 -4.88 15.09 18.32
CA THR A 133 -3.69 15.07 17.44
C THR A 133 -3.46 16.47 16.89
N GLU A 134 -2.21 16.75 16.54
CA GLU A 134 -1.79 18.04 15.99
C GLU A 134 -0.97 17.83 14.72
N ASP A 135 -1.05 18.79 13.81
CA ASP A 135 -0.15 18.91 12.65
C ASP A 135 0.29 20.37 12.55
N ASN A 136 1.61 20.61 12.61
CA ASN A 136 2.20 21.94 12.66
C ASN A 136 1.54 22.87 13.73
N GLU A 137 1.47 22.39 14.96
CA GLU A 137 0.89 23.10 16.12
C GLU A 137 -0.62 23.41 16.00
N ARG A 138 -1.30 22.82 15.02
CA ARG A 138 -2.74 23.01 14.85
C ARG A 138 -3.48 21.75 15.25
N ILE A 139 -4.48 21.89 16.12
CA ILE A 139 -5.37 20.80 16.52
C ILE A 139 -6.11 20.31 15.29
N GLN A 140 -6.10 19.00 15.09
CA GLN A 140 -6.78 18.37 13.97
C GLN A 140 -8.20 17.96 14.34
N MET A 141 -9.14 18.23 13.44
CA MET A 141 -10.54 17.80 13.60
C MET A 141 -10.67 16.29 13.39
N PRO A 142 -11.62 15.64 14.08
CA PRO A 142 -11.92 14.23 13.86
C PRO A 142 -12.30 13.95 12.40
N PHE A 143 -11.78 12.86 11.87
CA PHE A 143 -12.11 12.39 10.52
C PHE A 143 -12.01 10.87 10.48
N ARG A 144 -12.98 10.20 9.86
CA ARG A 144 -12.97 8.75 9.65
C ARG A 144 -13.12 8.43 8.18
N PRO A 145 -12.17 7.68 7.59
CA PRO A 145 -12.30 7.13 6.25
C PRO A 145 -13.52 6.21 6.12
N GLN A 146 -14.02 6.04 4.90
CA GLN A 146 -15.21 5.24 4.65
C GLN A 146 -14.94 3.74 4.66
N LYS A 147 -13.77 3.32 4.13
CA LYS A 147 -13.39 1.91 3.98
C LYS A 147 -11.90 1.69 4.22
N LEU A 148 -11.60 0.52 4.78
CA LEU A 148 -10.25 -0.05 4.87
C LEU A 148 -10.20 -1.31 4.01
N PHE A 149 -9.27 -1.32 3.07
CA PHE A 149 -8.96 -2.50 2.26
C PHE A 149 -7.56 -2.99 2.59
N TYR A 150 -7.37 -4.30 2.46
CA TYR A 150 -6.09 -4.93 2.71
C TYR A 150 -5.51 -5.46 1.40
N TYR A 151 -4.24 -5.14 1.15
CA TYR A 151 -3.49 -5.66 0.01
C TYR A 151 -2.68 -6.90 0.40
N MET A 152 -2.42 -7.74 -0.59
CA MET A 152 -1.75 -9.03 -0.42
C MET A 152 -0.23 -8.87 -0.46
N GLN A 153 0.45 -9.26 0.60
CA GLN A 153 1.90 -9.33 0.62
C GLN A 153 2.39 -10.74 0.28
N THR A 154 2.70 -11.57 1.28
CA THR A 154 3.27 -12.90 1.08
C THR A 154 2.20 -13.99 1.07
N TYR A 155 1.31 -13.99 2.07
CA TYR A 155 0.27 -15.01 2.17
C TYR A 155 -0.95 -14.65 1.35
N GLU A 156 -1.46 -15.64 0.62
CA GLU A 156 -2.67 -15.48 -0.17
C GLU A 156 -3.92 -15.54 0.70
N PHE A 157 -4.95 -14.81 0.27
CA PHE A 157 -6.28 -14.84 0.86
C PHE A 157 -7.35 -14.97 -0.24
N LYS A 158 -8.57 -15.34 0.15
CA LYS A 158 -9.72 -15.23 -0.74
C LYS A 158 -10.09 -13.76 -0.88
N PRO A 159 -9.94 -13.15 -2.07
CA PRO A 159 -10.19 -11.74 -2.26
C PRO A 159 -11.69 -11.40 -2.14
N ALA A 160 -11.97 -10.21 -1.59
CA ALA A 160 -13.28 -9.59 -1.68
C ALA A 160 -13.53 -9.02 -3.08
N PHE A 161 -12.47 -8.52 -3.73
CA PHE A 161 -12.49 -8.05 -5.11
C PHE A 161 -11.09 -8.08 -5.73
N VAL A 162 -11.06 -7.99 -7.06
CA VAL A 162 -9.83 -7.91 -7.87
C VAL A 162 -9.91 -6.68 -8.77
N VAL A 163 -8.84 -5.92 -8.82
CA VAL A 163 -8.71 -4.76 -9.73
C VAL A 163 -7.98 -5.19 -10.99
N ASP A 164 -8.58 -4.94 -12.15
CA ASP A 164 -7.91 -5.08 -13.46
C ASP A 164 -6.80 -4.04 -13.59
N ILE A 165 -5.57 -4.51 -13.73
CA ILE A 165 -4.37 -3.70 -13.90
C ILE A 165 -3.65 -3.98 -15.23
N SER A 166 -4.32 -4.61 -16.19
CA SER A 166 -3.69 -5.06 -17.46
C SER A 166 -2.91 -3.94 -18.15
N ASN A 167 -3.49 -2.74 -18.24
CA ASN A 167 -2.84 -1.58 -18.85
C ASN A 167 -1.80 -0.88 -17.94
N PHE A 168 -1.62 -1.34 -16.69
CA PHE A 168 -0.77 -0.70 -15.69
C PHE A 168 0.30 -1.64 -15.11
N PHE A 169 0.33 -2.90 -15.55
CA PHE A 169 1.28 -3.89 -15.06
C PHE A 169 2.73 -3.49 -15.33
N GLU A 170 3.03 -2.97 -16.54
CA GLU A 170 4.37 -2.48 -16.86
C GLU A 170 4.79 -1.31 -15.94
N THR A 171 3.87 -0.38 -15.64
CA THR A 171 4.14 0.75 -14.74
C THR A 171 4.42 0.25 -13.34
N LYS A 172 3.63 -0.71 -12.84
CA LYS A 172 3.90 -1.40 -11.58
C LYS A 172 5.32 -1.97 -11.55
N MET A 173 5.68 -2.75 -12.57
CA MET A 173 7.00 -3.41 -12.61
C MET A 173 8.16 -2.42 -12.72
N LYS A 174 7.95 -1.26 -13.37
CA LYS A 174 8.94 -0.16 -13.36
C LYS A 174 9.10 0.42 -11.96
N ALA A 175 8.00 0.67 -11.23
CA ALA A 175 8.04 1.18 -9.86
C ALA A 175 8.69 0.19 -8.89
N VAL A 176 8.39 -1.10 -9.00
CA VAL A 176 9.04 -2.18 -8.23
C VAL A 176 10.55 -2.17 -8.51
N LYS A 177 10.96 -2.15 -9.78
CA LYS A 177 12.38 -2.17 -10.17
C LYS A 177 13.14 -0.89 -9.80
N ALA A 178 12.46 0.20 -9.41
CA ALA A 178 13.11 1.39 -8.88
C ALA A 178 13.80 1.15 -7.52
N TYR A 179 13.44 0.07 -6.83
CA TYR A 179 14.13 -0.42 -5.64
C TYR A 179 15.27 -1.38 -6.01
N ASP A 180 16.25 -0.87 -6.74
CA ASP A 180 17.36 -1.64 -7.32
C ASP A 180 18.18 -2.40 -6.27
N THR A 181 18.32 -1.84 -5.07
CA THR A 181 19.05 -2.51 -3.98
C THR A 181 18.28 -3.71 -3.41
N GLN A 182 16.94 -3.75 -3.51
CA GLN A 182 16.13 -4.77 -2.87
C GLN A 182 15.92 -6.01 -3.74
N PHE A 183 15.86 -5.83 -5.05
CA PHE A 183 15.56 -6.93 -5.98
C PHE A 183 16.80 -7.53 -6.63
N HIS A 184 16.59 -8.49 -7.51
CA HIS A 184 17.68 -9.18 -8.18
C HIS A 184 18.51 -8.21 -9.03
N ASN A 185 19.77 -8.08 -8.65
CA ASN A 185 20.81 -7.40 -9.41
C ASN A 185 22.02 -8.33 -9.46
N PRO A 186 22.39 -8.88 -10.66
CA PRO A 186 23.51 -9.83 -10.80
C PRO A 186 24.86 -9.22 -10.46
N GLU A 187 24.98 -7.89 -10.43
CA GLU A 187 26.21 -7.17 -10.08
C GLU A 187 26.33 -6.88 -8.57
N SER A 188 25.25 -7.09 -7.80
CA SER A 188 25.26 -6.85 -6.36
C SER A 188 26.13 -7.89 -5.64
N LYS A 189 26.95 -7.39 -4.72
CA LYS A 189 27.77 -8.22 -3.80
C LYS A 189 27.11 -8.38 -2.43
N GLU A 190 25.94 -7.81 -2.22
CA GLU A 190 25.20 -7.90 -0.97
C GLU A 190 24.58 -9.29 -0.81
N PRO A 191 24.33 -9.74 0.43
CA PRO A 191 23.72 -11.06 0.69
C PRO A 191 22.37 -11.21 -0.04
N GLU A 192 22.08 -12.44 -0.46
CA GLU A 192 20.78 -12.77 -1.06
C GLU A 192 19.68 -12.74 0.00
N THR A 193 18.52 -12.21 -0.37
CA THR A 193 17.30 -12.16 0.43
C THR A 193 16.16 -12.88 -0.29
N PHE A 194 15.04 -13.11 0.37
CA PHE A 194 13.86 -13.73 -0.23
C PHE A 194 13.38 -12.97 -1.50
N ILE A 195 13.38 -11.63 -1.45
CA ILE A 195 12.88 -10.81 -2.55
C ILE A 195 13.95 -10.50 -3.62
N SER A 196 15.25 -10.71 -3.31
CA SER A 196 16.32 -10.49 -4.27
C SER A 196 16.61 -11.71 -5.17
N GLN A 197 15.91 -12.83 -4.97
CA GLN A 197 16.03 -13.98 -5.85
C GLN A 197 15.46 -13.70 -7.25
N PRO A 198 16.10 -14.18 -8.32
CA PRO A 198 15.62 -13.95 -9.71
C PRO A 198 14.18 -14.39 -9.94
N ILE A 199 13.74 -15.45 -9.22
CA ILE A 199 12.39 -16.01 -9.33
C ILE A 199 11.31 -15.09 -8.74
N PHE A 200 11.67 -14.17 -7.84
CA PHE A 200 10.68 -13.36 -7.12
C PHE A 200 9.88 -12.43 -8.07
N LEU A 201 10.54 -11.78 -9.01
CA LEU A 201 9.85 -10.94 -10.00
C LEU A 201 8.90 -11.74 -10.89
N LYS A 202 9.31 -12.99 -11.24
CA LYS A 202 8.43 -13.93 -11.98
C LYS A 202 7.23 -14.35 -11.13
N TYR A 203 7.43 -14.53 -9.83
CA TYR A 203 6.32 -14.82 -8.91
C TYR A 203 5.32 -13.66 -8.84
N LEU A 204 5.78 -12.40 -8.81
CA LEU A 204 4.88 -11.23 -8.83
C LEU A 204 4.03 -11.20 -10.11
N GLU A 205 4.64 -11.48 -11.26
CA GLU A 205 3.93 -11.56 -12.53
C GLU A 205 2.92 -12.71 -12.54
N ALA A 206 3.33 -13.92 -12.13
CA ALA A 206 2.46 -15.08 -12.06
C ALA A 206 1.24 -14.86 -11.15
N ARG A 207 1.45 -14.18 -10.01
CA ARG A 207 0.37 -13.78 -9.10
C ARG A 207 -0.61 -12.83 -9.79
N ALA A 208 -0.12 -11.80 -10.48
CA ALA A 208 -0.95 -10.85 -11.21
C ALA A 208 -1.74 -11.53 -12.34
N VAL A 209 -1.11 -12.45 -13.10
CA VAL A 209 -1.78 -13.28 -14.12
C VAL A 209 -2.88 -14.15 -13.49
N SER A 210 -2.58 -14.82 -12.37
CA SER A 210 -3.54 -15.69 -11.69
C SER A 210 -4.80 -14.93 -11.27
N TYR A 211 -4.65 -13.73 -10.70
CA TYR A 211 -5.82 -12.92 -10.30
C TYR A 211 -6.50 -12.25 -11.49
N GLY A 212 -5.76 -11.84 -12.52
CA GLY A 212 -6.32 -11.34 -13.76
C GLY A 212 -7.21 -12.38 -14.45
N PHE A 213 -6.73 -13.61 -14.57
CA PHE A 213 -7.46 -14.72 -15.17
C PHE A 213 -8.84 -14.96 -14.50
N LYS A 214 -8.90 -14.85 -13.16
CA LYS A 214 -10.16 -15.03 -12.39
C LYS A 214 -11.25 -14.02 -12.74
N ILE A 215 -10.90 -12.88 -13.31
CA ILE A 215 -11.82 -11.81 -13.73
C ILE A 215 -11.85 -11.62 -15.25
N GLY A 216 -11.26 -12.57 -16.02
CA GLY A 216 -11.19 -12.50 -17.49
C GLY A 216 -10.31 -11.37 -18.02
N LYS A 217 -9.23 -11.05 -17.32
CA LYS A 217 -8.23 -10.02 -17.65
C LYS A 217 -6.83 -10.60 -17.66
N GLU A 218 -5.87 -9.86 -18.24
CA GLU A 218 -4.48 -10.30 -18.31
C GLU A 218 -3.81 -10.25 -16.94
N TYR A 219 -3.94 -9.12 -16.23
CA TYR A 219 -3.35 -8.92 -14.92
C TYR A 219 -4.37 -8.36 -13.92
N GLY A 220 -4.30 -8.83 -12.67
CA GLY A 220 -5.16 -8.38 -11.57
C GLY A 220 -4.41 -8.23 -10.25
N GLU A 221 -4.88 -7.32 -9.41
CA GLU A 221 -4.46 -7.18 -8.02
C GLU A 221 -5.63 -7.45 -7.08
N ALA A 222 -5.37 -8.29 -6.07
CA ALA A 222 -6.38 -8.82 -5.18
C ALA A 222 -6.43 -8.07 -3.85
N PHE A 223 -7.64 -7.78 -3.37
CA PHE A 223 -7.88 -7.06 -2.13
C PHE A 223 -8.87 -7.78 -1.24
N TYR A 224 -8.67 -7.63 0.06
CA TYR A 224 -9.56 -8.12 1.10
C TYR A 224 -10.30 -6.96 1.78
N CYS A 225 -11.51 -7.21 2.24
CA CYS A 225 -12.29 -6.31 3.08
C CYS A 225 -12.96 -7.13 4.18
N GLU A 226 -12.94 -6.63 5.42
CA GLU A 226 -13.65 -7.29 6.53
C GLU A 226 -15.14 -6.98 6.53
N GLU A 227 -15.53 -5.83 5.95
CA GLU A 227 -16.92 -5.40 5.85
C GLU A 227 -17.51 -5.82 4.51
N GLU A 228 -18.81 -6.00 4.46
CA GLU A 228 -19.53 -6.19 3.21
C GLU A 228 -19.39 -4.96 2.30
N LEU A 229 -19.26 -5.23 1.01
CA LEU A 229 -19.23 -4.20 -0.01
C LEU A 229 -20.62 -4.07 -0.65
N GLU A 230 -21.14 -2.84 -0.67
CA GLU A 230 -22.32 -2.55 -1.47
C GLU A 230 -22.03 -2.81 -2.94
N PHE A 231 -22.90 -3.58 -3.59
CA PHE A 231 -22.76 -3.91 -4.99
C PHE A 231 -23.78 -3.14 -5.84
N ASP A 232 -23.30 -2.27 -6.71
CA ASP A 232 -24.14 -1.54 -7.67
C ASP A 232 -24.55 -2.46 -8.84
N LEU A 233 -25.59 -3.28 -8.61
CA LEU A 233 -26.15 -4.18 -9.61
C LEU A 233 -26.69 -3.42 -10.82
N ILE A 234 -27.29 -2.24 -10.61
CA ILE A 234 -27.87 -1.44 -11.70
C ILE A 234 -26.77 -0.84 -12.57
N GLY A 235 -25.71 -0.31 -11.97
CA GLY A 235 -24.54 0.20 -12.69
C GLY A 235 -23.88 -0.89 -13.55
N LEU A 236 -23.73 -2.10 -13.00
CA LEU A 236 -23.19 -3.24 -13.76
C LEU A 236 -24.04 -3.58 -15.00
N LEU A 237 -25.37 -3.64 -14.87
CA LEU A 237 -26.27 -3.94 -15.98
C LEU A 237 -26.19 -2.86 -17.07
N LYS A 238 -26.17 -1.59 -16.69
CA LYS A 238 -26.03 -0.46 -17.63
C LYS A 238 -24.66 -0.44 -18.34
N SER A 239 -23.61 -0.91 -17.69
CA SER A 239 -22.28 -0.98 -18.31
C SER A 239 -22.13 -2.11 -19.33
N ALA A 240 -22.93 -3.19 -19.18
CA ALA A 240 -22.96 -4.31 -20.12
C ALA A 240 -23.63 -3.97 -21.46
N GLU A 241 -24.53 -2.96 -21.50
CA GLU A 241 -25.20 -2.51 -22.72
C GLU A 241 -24.30 -1.64 -23.63
N LYS A 242 -23.13 -1.21 -23.15
CA LYS A 242 -22.19 -0.34 -23.89
C LYS A 242 -21.06 -1.11 -24.59
N LYS A 243 -21.10 -2.42 -24.64
CA LYS A 243 -20.22 -3.29 -25.42
C LYS A 243 -20.93 -3.79 -26.65
#